data_6f63ef25d01c83285aa0b37c2b0e8f1a
#
_entry.id   6f63ef25d01c83285aa0b37c2b0e8f1a
#
_cell.length_a   1.000
_cell.length_b   1.000
_cell.length_c   1.000
_cell.angle_alpha   90.00
_cell.angle_beta   90.00
_cell.angle_gamma   90.00
#
_symmetry.space_group_name_H-M   'P 1'
#
loop_
_entity.id
_entity.type
_entity.pdbx_description
1 polymer ?
#
loop_
_entity_poly.entity_id
_entity_poly.type
_entity_poly.pdbx_seq_one_letter_code
_entity_poly.pdbx_strand_id
1 'polypeptide(L)'
;MSNNIGSFWNKWDLHIHSPYTNMNNRYNCGIDLFCQTVKDKDIKVIGLTNYFIIQENEYNEVVAELGNDVYVIPNIEFRTNDTNGSGEYINIHVLFNPDNISIKAINDTLARIRLNNIASATAVYCSYESINSIGFDKVTISVDSLIAQLKSDFNPSDYLIIGVPNGYGGFHPNSKPRSVELAKKLDELSHAMFGRKEDTEFFLSTDNGRAQL
;
A
#
# COMPACT_ATOMS: atom_id res chain seq x y z
N MET A 1 26.77 -20.91 25.33
CA MET A 1 27.43 -20.15 24.27
C MET A 1 26.44 -20.11 23.11
N SER A 2 25.79 -18.98 22.87
CA SER A 2 24.91 -18.84 21.73
C SER A 2 25.80 -18.68 20.48
N ASN A 3 25.71 -19.63 19.57
CA ASN A 3 26.33 -19.49 18.27
C ASN A 3 25.61 -18.37 17.50
N ASN A 4 26.17 -17.16 17.53
CA ASN A 4 25.78 -16.10 16.62
C ASN A 4 26.19 -16.50 15.19
N ILE A 5 25.37 -17.28 14.52
CA ILE A 5 25.56 -17.64 13.13
C ILE A 5 24.62 -16.80 12.30
N GLY A 6 25.13 -15.74 11.70
CA GLY A 6 24.45 -15.02 10.64
C GLY A 6 23.28 -14.14 11.07
N SER A 7 22.57 -13.61 10.09
CA SER A 7 21.40 -12.75 10.25
C SER A 7 20.21 -13.54 10.81
N PHE A 8 19.55 -13.01 11.83
CA PHE A 8 18.27 -13.51 12.27
C PHE A 8 17.21 -13.12 11.23
N TRP A 9 16.54 -14.10 10.65
CA TRP A 9 15.41 -13.88 9.75
C TRP A 9 14.18 -13.56 10.58
N ASN A 10 13.60 -12.37 10.37
CA ASN A 10 12.33 -11.98 10.95
C ASN A 10 11.21 -12.14 9.92
N LYS A 11 10.00 -12.46 10.39
CA LYS A 11 8.81 -12.47 9.53
C LYS A 11 8.32 -11.04 9.33
N TRP A 12 8.05 -10.69 8.10
CA TRP A 12 7.47 -9.43 7.69
C TRP A 12 6.18 -9.68 6.93
N ASP A 13 5.15 -8.88 7.22
CA ASP A 13 3.93 -8.79 6.43
C ASP A 13 3.68 -7.32 6.10
N LEU A 14 4.08 -6.91 4.90
CA LEU A 14 4.01 -5.50 4.49
C LEU A 14 2.66 -5.11 3.90
N HIS A 15 1.69 -6.03 3.81
CA HIS A 15 0.35 -5.77 3.28
C HIS A 15 -0.73 -6.42 4.15
N ILE A 16 -0.92 -5.89 5.34
CA ILE A 16 -1.97 -6.34 6.25
C ILE A 16 -2.96 -5.20 6.51
N HIS A 17 -4.23 -5.43 6.17
CA HIS A 17 -5.26 -4.41 6.37
C HIS A 17 -5.48 -4.12 7.84
N SER A 18 -5.53 -2.82 8.17
CA SER A 18 -5.86 -2.34 9.51
C SER A 18 -7.23 -2.88 9.97
N PRO A 19 -7.42 -3.18 11.26
CA PRO A 19 -8.73 -3.51 11.81
C PRO A 19 -9.74 -2.36 11.66
N TYR A 20 -9.26 -1.14 11.41
CA TYR A 20 -10.07 0.05 11.17
C TYR A 20 -10.26 0.41 9.70
N THR A 21 -9.74 -0.43 8.78
CA THR A 21 -9.85 -0.15 7.34
C THR A 21 -11.31 -0.11 6.88
N ASN A 22 -11.62 0.85 6.01
CA ASN A 22 -12.98 1.04 5.50
C ASN A 22 -13.40 0.03 4.42
N MET A 23 -12.44 -0.71 3.86
CA MET A 23 -12.69 -1.78 2.89
C MET A 23 -11.85 -3.01 3.23
N ASN A 24 -12.33 -4.18 2.82
CA ASN A 24 -11.64 -5.46 3.02
C ASN A 24 -11.27 -5.75 4.50
N ASN A 25 -12.00 -5.17 5.44
CA ASN A 25 -11.82 -5.48 6.84
C ASN A 25 -12.24 -6.92 7.12
N ARG A 26 -11.26 -7.77 7.38
CA ARG A 26 -11.45 -9.18 7.73
C ARG A 26 -11.32 -9.44 9.22
N TYR A 27 -10.92 -8.43 9.99
CA TYR A 27 -10.71 -8.49 11.43
C TYR A 27 -11.86 -7.82 12.17
N ASN A 28 -13.07 -8.39 12.05
CA ASN A 28 -14.26 -7.90 12.78
C ASN A 28 -14.19 -8.11 14.31
N CYS A 29 -13.02 -8.43 14.82
CA CYS A 29 -12.78 -8.84 16.19
C CYS A 29 -12.07 -7.77 17.03
N GLY A 30 -11.90 -6.57 16.50
CA GLY A 30 -11.23 -5.47 17.17
C GLY A 30 -9.71 -5.57 17.16
N ILE A 31 -9.11 -4.52 17.74
CA ILE A 31 -7.66 -4.33 17.75
C ILE A 31 -6.92 -5.40 18.56
N ASP A 32 -7.48 -5.80 19.70
CA ASP A 32 -6.81 -6.73 20.62
C ASP A 32 -6.48 -8.06 19.93
N LEU A 33 -7.48 -8.65 19.25
CA LEU A 33 -7.26 -9.91 18.55
C LEU A 33 -6.38 -9.75 17.30
N PHE A 34 -6.46 -8.60 16.63
CA PHE A 34 -5.53 -8.27 15.54
C PHE A 34 -4.10 -8.27 16.04
N CYS A 35 -3.80 -7.49 17.08
CA CYS A 35 -2.46 -7.35 17.65
C CYS A 35 -1.96 -8.67 18.27
N GLN A 36 -2.84 -9.40 18.96
CA GLN A 36 -2.52 -10.72 19.47
C GLN A 36 -2.17 -11.70 18.34
N THR A 37 -2.91 -11.67 17.24
CA THR A 37 -2.63 -12.53 16.07
C THR A 37 -1.25 -12.22 15.44
N VAL A 38 -0.89 -10.93 15.33
CA VAL A 38 0.43 -10.51 14.85
C VAL A 38 1.54 -11.07 15.74
N LYS A 39 1.37 -10.93 17.06
CA LYS A 39 2.32 -11.45 18.06
C LYS A 39 2.43 -12.98 18.02
N ASP A 40 1.30 -13.69 17.97
CA ASP A 40 1.24 -15.16 17.95
C ASP A 40 1.88 -15.76 16.68
N LYS A 41 1.83 -15.02 15.57
CA LYS A 41 2.49 -15.41 14.32
C LYS A 41 3.97 -15.06 14.28
N ASP A 42 4.49 -14.42 15.32
CA ASP A 42 5.88 -13.95 15.42
C ASP A 42 6.27 -13.03 14.25
N ILE A 43 5.34 -12.16 13.83
CA ILE A 43 5.60 -11.14 12.81
C ILE A 43 6.30 -9.96 13.49
N LYS A 44 7.43 -9.53 12.96
CA LYS A 44 8.25 -8.45 13.53
C LYS A 44 8.10 -7.11 12.81
N VAL A 45 7.63 -7.14 11.59
CA VAL A 45 7.38 -5.92 10.79
C VAL A 45 6.05 -6.07 10.08
N ILE A 46 5.19 -5.08 10.21
CA ILE A 46 3.94 -5.02 9.45
C ILE A 46 3.84 -3.72 8.65
N GLY A 47 3.29 -3.82 7.44
CA GLY A 47 2.77 -2.69 6.68
C GLY A 47 1.28 -2.55 6.96
N LEU A 48 0.92 -1.68 7.92
CA LEU A 48 -0.47 -1.47 8.34
C LEU A 48 -1.23 -0.72 7.26
N THR A 49 -2.02 -1.44 6.47
CA THR A 49 -2.64 -0.97 5.23
C THR A 49 -3.99 -0.33 5.48
N ASN A 50 -4.13 0.91 5.03
CA ASN A 50 -5.39 1.63 4.94
C ASN A 50 -5.62 2.14 3.50
N TYR A 51 -6.88 2.39 3.14
CA TYR A 51 -7.21 2.95 1.83
C TYR A 51 -7.18 4.48 1.86
N PHE A 52 -6.43 5.08 0.96
CA PHE A 52 -6.35 6.52 0.68
C PHE A 52 -5.87 7.42 1.82
N ILE A 53 -6.18 7.12 3.07
CA ILE A 53 -5.88 7.97 4.23
C ILE A 53 -5.72 7.12 5.49
N ILE A 54 -4.90 7.58 6.42
CA ILE A 54 -4.71 6.93 7.73
C ILE A 54 -5.28 7.83 8.81
N GLN A 55 -6.18 7.33 9.61
CA GLN A 55 -6.60 8.01 10.82
C GLN A 55 -5.53 7.85 11.91
N GLU A 56 -4.94 8.97 12.32
CA GLU A 56 -3.76 8.99 13.21
C GLU A 56 -4.04 8.31 14.56
N ASN A 57 -5.23 8.52 15.13
CA ASN A 57 -5.60 7.89 16.39
C ASN A 57 -5.65 6.36 16.30
N GLU A 58 -6.23 5.83 15.21
CA GLU A 58 -6.33 4.39 14.96
C GLU A 58 -4.96 3.76 14.73
N TYR A 59 -4.10 4.44 13.96
CA TYR A 59 -2.72 4.01 13.76
C TYR A 59 -1.95 3.95 15.08
N ASN A 60 -2.02 5.02 15.87
CA ASN A 60 -1.33 5.12 17.16
C ASN A 60 -1.81 4.07 18.16
N GLU A 61 -3.10 3.71 18.14
CA GLU A 61 -3.65 2.66 18.98
C GLU A 61 -3.06 1.29 18.63
N VAL A 62 -2.94 0.96 17.32
CA VAL A 62 -2.28 -0.28 16.88
C VAL A 62 -0.81 -0.30 17.29
N VAL A 63 -0.09 0.81 17.10
CA VAL A 63 1.32 0.93 17.49
C VAL A 63 1.49 0.72 19.00
N ALA A 64 0.63 1.36 19.81
CA ALA A 64 0.68 1.24 21.25
C ALA A 64 0.41 -0.20 21.73
N GLU A 65 -0.58 -0.87 21.13
CA GLU A 65 -0.93 -2.25 21.50
C GLU A 65 0.14 -3.26 21.07
N LEU A 66 0.78 -3.08 19.91
CA LEU A 66 1.88 -3.94 19.47
C LEU A 66 3.17 -3.70 20.24
N GLY A 67 3.38 -2.49 20.76
CA GLY A 67 4.56 -2.10 21.53
C GLY A 67 5.85 -2.17 20.71
N ASN A 68 6.99 -2.34 21.38
CA ASN A 68 8.31 -2.38 20.73
C ASN A 68 8.64 -3.73 20.06
N ASP A 69 7.76 -4.71 20.16
CA ASP A 69 8.01 -6.05 19.63
C ASP A 69 7.77 -6.15 18.12
N VAL A 70 6.99 -5.21 17.56
CA VAL A 70 6.61 -5.16 16.15
C VAL A 70 6.82 -3.77 15.58
N TYR A 71 7.57 -3.67 14.51
CA TYR A 71 7.75 -2.41 13.77
C TYR A 71 6.57 -2.19 12.82
N VAL A 72 5.86 -1.07 12.98
CA VAL A 72 4.64 -0.76 12.23
C VAL A 72 4.93 0.30 11.19
N ILE A 73 4.85 -0.07 9.92
CA ILE A 73 5.06 0.81 8.78
C ILE A 73 3.69 1.29 8.28
N PRO A 74 3.44 2.62 8.19
CA PRO A 74 2.24 3.14 7.53
C PRO A 74 2.23 2.71 6.06
N ASN A 75 1.19 2.02 5.64
CA ASN A 75 0.98 1.59 4.26
C ASN A 75 -0.36 2.12 3.76
N ILE A 76 -0.36 2.85 2.65
CA ILE A 76 -1.59 3.34 2.03
C ILE A 76 -1.77 2.68 0.68
N GLU A 77 -2.92 2.02 0.51
CA GLU A 77 -3.36 1.47 -0.76
C GLU A 77 -4.21 2.50 -1.50
N PHE A 78 -3.76 2.89 -2.67
CA PHE A 78 -4.47 3.79 -3.57
C PHE A 78 -5.05 3.03 -4.75
N ARG A 79 -6.30 3.31 -5.06
CA ARG A 79 -6.89 2.97 -6.36
C ARG A 79 -6.59 4.12 -7.31
N THR A 80 -5.94 3.80 -8.42
CA THR A 80 -5.61 4.80 -9.44
C THR A 80 -6.76 4.98 -10.42
N ASN A 81 -6.73 6.06 -11.20
CA ASN A 81 -7.68 6.26 -12.31
C ASN A 81 -7.32 5.47 -13.58
N ASP A 82 -6.17 4.78 -13.56
CA ASP A 82 -5.78 3.88 -14.63
C ASP A 82 -6.49 2.52 -14.49
N THR A 83 -6.80 1.88 -15.59
CA THR A 83 -7.47 0.57 -15.62
C THR A 83 -6.69 -0.44 -16.44
N ASN A 84 -6.86 -1.73 -16.11
CA ASN A 84 -6.41 -2.82 -16.95
C ASN A 84 -7.35 -3.02 -18.16
N GLY A 85 -7.02 -3.96 -19.05
CA GLY A 85 -7.80 -4.27 -20.24
C GLY A 85 -9.22 -4.80 -19.98
N SER A 86 -9.55 -5.12 -18.73
CA SER A 86 -10.91 -5.51 -18.28
C SER A 86 -11.66 -4.37 -17.62
N GLY A 87 -11.11 -3.15 -17.59
CA GLY A 87 -11.72 -1.98 -16.96
C GLY A 87 -11.61 -1.97 -15.43
N GLU A 88 -10.79 -2.84 -14.83
CA GLU A 88 -10.55 -2.82 -13.38
C GLU A 88 -9.47 -1.81 -13.05
N TYR A 89 -9.69 -1.02 -12.01
CA TYR A 89 -8.72 -0.06 -11.52
C TYR A 89 -7.45 -0.73 -11.00
N ILE A 90 -6.34 -0.06 -11.21
CA ILE A 90 -5.03 -0.49 -10.73
C ILE A 90 -4.79 0.07 -9.34
N ASN A 91 -4.30 -0.76 -8.42
CA ASN A 91 -3.90 -0.33 -7.09
C ASN A 91 -2.38 -0.20 -7.01
N ILE A 92 -1.94 0.77 -6.23
CA ILE A 92 -0.55 0.93 -5.81
C ILE A 92 -0.50 1.18 -4.30
N HIS A 93 0.61 0.81 -3.69
CA HIS A 93 0.86 1.07 -2.29
C HIS A 93 1.98 2.08 -2.10
N VAL A 94 1.89 2.87 -1.05
CA VAL A 94 3.00 3.69 -0.57
C VAL A 94 3.25 3.34 0.89
N LEU A 95 4.45 2.84 1.17
CA LEU A 95 4.94 2.61 2.52
C LEU A 95 5.79 3.81 2.93
N PHE A 96 5.57 4.32 4.13
CA PHE A 96 6.29 5.48 4.66
C PHE A 96 7.19 5.06 5.82
N ASN A 97 8.37 5.68 5.91
CA ASN A 97 9.26 5.51 7.05
C ASN A 97 8.69 6.22 8.29
N PRO A 98 8.19 5.49 9.30
CA PRO A 98 7.56 6.11 10.46
C PRO A 98 8.54 6.86 11.37
N ASP A 99 9.84 6.60 11.24
CA ASP A 99 10.87 7.30 12.02
C ASP A 99 11.09 8.74 11.52
N ASN A 100 10.78 9.00 10.23
CA ASN A 100 11.03 10.28 9.59
C ASN A 100 9.75 11.03 9.21
N ILE A 101 8.62 10.32 9.00
CA ILE A 101 7.38 10.91 8.50
C ILE A 101 6.23 10.59 9.45
N SER A 102 5.60 11.61 10.01
CA SER A 102 4.40 11.46 10.84
C SER A 102 3.15 11.18 9.99
N ILE A 103 2.15 10.53 10.58
CA ILE A 103 0.83 10.33 9.95
C ILE A 103 0.19 11.66 9.55
N LYS A 104 0.35 12.69 10.40
CA LYS A 104 -0.12 14.03 10.07
C LYS A 104 0.52 14.57 8.79
N ALA A 105 1.84 14.46 8.63
CA ALA A 105 2.55 14.92 7.43
C ALA A 105 2.09 14.16 6.18
N ILE A 106 1.87 12.85 6.29
CA ILE A 106 1.30 12.03 5.21
C ILE A 106 -0.07 12.61 4.81
N ASN A 107 -0.98 12.78 5.76
CA ASN A 107 -2.33 13.25 5.49
C ASN A 107 -2.35 14.70 4.95
N ASP A 108 -1.48 15.58 5.42
CA ASP A 108 -1.34 16.95 4.90
C ASP A 108 -0.89 16.95 3.42
N THR A 109 -0.02 16.00 3.04
CA THR A 109 0.39 15.81 1.64
C THR A 109 -0.77 15.29 0.79
N LEU A 110 -1.49 14.29 1.28
CA LEU A 110 -2.63 13.70 0.57
C LEU A 110 -3.78 14.70 0.38
N ALA A 111 -3.99 15.60 1.34
CA ALA A 111 -5.02 16.63 1.26
C ALA A 111 -4.85 17.60 0.07
N ARG A 112 -3.71 17.58 -0.62
CA ARG A 112 -3.47 18.35 -1.86
C ARG A 112 -3.70 17.53 -3.13
N ILE A 113 -4.01 16.25 -3.01
CA ILE A 113 -4.29 15.37 -4.15
C ILE A 113 -5.78 15.44 -4.46
N ARG A 114 -6.09 15.78 -5.70
CA ARG A 114 -7.48 15.79 -6.17
C ARG A 114 -7.97 14.35 -6.35
N LEU A 115 -9.17 14.09 -5.83
CA LEU A 115 -9.88 12.85 -6.09
C LEU A 115 -10.48 12.88 -7.51
N ASN A 116 -10.43 11.75 -8.18
CA ASN A 116 -11.02 11.52 -9.50
C ASN A 116 -12.25 10.61 -9.39
N ASN A 117 -12.93 10.43 -10.52
CA ASN A 117 -14.15 9.62 -10.63
C ASN A 117 -15.31 10.11 -9.72
N ILE A 118 -15.42 11.44 -9.60
CA ILE A 118 -16.43 12.08 -8.77
C ILE A 118 -17.33 12.96 -9.64
N ALA A 119 -18.65 12.77 -9.53
CA ALA A 119 -19.63 13.63 -10.16
C ALA A 119 -19.80 14.92 -9.33
N SER A 120 -18.82 15.83 -9.43
CA SER A 120 -18.86 17.12 -8.76
C SER A 120 -18.41 18.24 -9.70
N ALA A 121 -19.09 19.38 -9.63
CA ALA A 121 -18.71 20.60 -10.37
C ALA A 121 -17.45 21.28 -9.79
N THR A 122 -17.11 20.99 -8.53
CA THR A 122 -15.95 21.54 -7.83
C THR A 122 -14.91 20.44 -7.57
N ALA A 123 -13.63 20.84 -7.51
CA ALA A 123 -12.56 19.92 -7.15
C ALA A 123 -12.75 19.43 -5.71
N VAL A 124 -12.65 18.11 -5.52
CA VAL A 124 -12.66 17.47 -4.21
C VAL A 124 -11.28 16.86 -3.96
N TYR A 125 -10.77 17.01 -2.76
CA TYR A 125 -9.44 16.60 -2.38
C TYR A 125 -9.48 15.42 -1.42
N CYS A 126 -8.36 14.69 -1.34
CA CYS A 126 -8.21 13.49 -0.53
C CYS A 126 -8.20 13.84 0.96
N SER A 127 -9.35 13.71 1.62
CA SER A 127 -9.51 13.76 3.06
C SER A 127 -10.48 12.67 3.51
N TYR A 128 -10.41 12.31 4.79
CA TYR A 128 -11.31 11.29 5.33
C TYR A 128 -12.79 11.65 5.12
N GLU A 129 -13.17 12.89 5.40
CA GLU A 129 -14.53 13.39 5.27
C GLU A 129 -15.02 13.34 3.83
N SER A 130 -14.18 13.77 2.89
CA SER A 130 -14.51 13.73 1.46
C SER A 130 -14.70 12.30 0.97
N ILE A 131 -13.76 11.42 1.29
CA ILE A 131 -13.80 10.02 0.83
C ILE A 131 -14.94 9.27 1.48
N ASN A 132 -15.15 9.44 2.79
CA ASN A 132 -16.25 8.80 3.50
C ASN A 132 -17.63 9.24 3.00
N SER A 133 -17.78 10.51 2.62
CA SER A 133 -19.00 11.06 2.03
C SER A 133 -19.31 10.47 0.64
N ILE A 134 -18.28 10.22 -0.17
CA ILE A 134 -18.40 9.72 -1.55
C ILE A 134 -18.49 8.19 -1.56
N GLY A 135 -17.70 7.54 -0.73
CA GLY A 135 -17.49 6.11 -0.65
C GLY A 135 -16.06 5.72 -1.08
N PHE A 136 -15.36 4.97 -0.24
CA PHE A 136 -13.99 4.51 -0.49
C PHE A 136 -13.87 3.63 -1.74
N ASP A 137 -14.94 2.95 -2.12
CA ASP A 137 -15.04 2.10 -3.32
C ASP A 137 -15.18 2.88 -4.63
N LYS A 138 -15.51 4.17 -4.56
CA LYS A 138 -15.85 4.99 -5.73
C LYS A 138 -14.75 5.95 -6.14
N VAL A 139 -13.89 6.35 -5.21
CA VAL A 139 -12.84 7.34 -5.47
C VAL A 139 -11.60 6.71 -6.11
N THR A 140 -10.90 7.50 -6.92
CA THR A 140 -9.58 7.18 -7.48
C THR A 140 -8.69 8.41 -7.41
N ILE A 141 -7.39 8.21 -7.58
CA ILE A 141 -6.40 9.30 -7.71
C ILE A 141 -5.56 9.12 -8.97
N SER A 142 -4.94 10.21 -9.42
CA SER A 142 -3.92 10.14 -10.46
C SER A 142 -2.58 9.71 -9.89
N VAL A 143 -1.93 8.73 -10.50
CA VAL A 143 -0.56 8.32 -10.15
C VAL A 143 0.40 9.51 -10.26
N ASP A 144 0.29 10.32 -11.34
CA ASP A 144 1.17 11.47 -11.52
C ASP A 144 1.00 12.51 -10.43
N SER A 145 -0.24 12.77 -10.00
CA SER A 145 -0.50 13.69 -8.88
C SER A 145 0.06 13.19 -7.57
N LEU A 146 -0.10 11.89 -7.30
CA LEU A 146 0.49 11.26 -6.10
C LEU A 146 2.01 11.40 -6.09
N ILE A 147 2.67 11.00 -7.18
CA ILE A 147 4.13 11.05 -7.30
C ILE A 147 4.65 12.49 -7.19
N ALA A 148 3.97 13.45 -7.81
CA ALA A 148 4.35 14.86 -7.72
C ALA A 148 4.30 15.38 -6.27
N GLN A 149 3.26 15.01 -5.51
CA GLN A 149 3.16 15.42 -4.11
C GLN A 149 4.18 14.71 -3.22
N LEU A 150 4.40 13.39 -3.40
CA LEU A 150 5.41 12.65 -2.64
C LEU A 150 6.82 13.25 -2.84
N LYS A 151 7.19 13.53 -4.10
CA LYS A 151 8.49 14.16 -4.43
C LYS A 151 8.64 15.58 -3.93
N SER A 152 7.54 16.32 -3.82
CA SER A 152 7.55 17.69 -3.29
C SER A 152 7.79 17.74 -1.80
N ASP A 153 7.24 16.78 -1.06
CA ASP A 153 7.13 16.89 0.39
C ASP A 153 8.08 15.97 1.16
N PHE A 154 8.52 14.87 0.53
CA PHE A 154 9.34 13.85 1.20
C PHE A 154 10.62 13.53 0.45
N ASN A 155 11.65 13.12 1.19
CA ASN A 155 12.85 12.58 0.57
C ASN A 155 12.54 11.20 -0.05
N PRO A 156 13.12 10.87 -1.21
CA PRO A 156 12.91 9.56 -1.85
C PRO A 156 13.29 8.36 -1.00
N SER A 157 14.17 8.54 0.00
CA SER A 157 14.56 7.49 0.95
C SER A 157 13.53 7.22 2.05
N ASP A 158 12.51 8.06 2.19
CA ASP A 158 11.56 8.00 3.30
C ASP A 158 10.24 7.34 2.91
N TYR A 159 10.10 6.91 1.66
CA TYR A 159 8.94 6.13 1.22
C TYR A 159 9.30 5.10 0.15
N LEU A 160 8.48 4.05 0.05
CA LEU A 160 8.55 3.05 -1.01
C LEU A 160 7.22 2.99 -1.75
N ILE A 161 7.30 2.99 -3.08
CA ILE A 161 6.14 2.73 -3.94
C ILE A 161 6.16 1.26 -4.31
N ILE A 162 5.06 0.57 -4.04
CA ILE A 162 4.93 -0.86 -4.27
C ILE A 162 3.84 -1.10 -5.30
N GLY A 163 4.19 -1.79 -6.37
CA GLY A 163 3.26 -2.22 -7.39
C GLY A 163 2.47 -3.46 -6.96
N VAL A 164 1.28 -3.64 -7.56
CA VAL A 164 0.45 -4.84 -7.34
C VAL A 164 0.20 -5.53 -8.68
N PRO A 165 0.86 -6.66 -8.98
CA PRO A 165 0.82 -7.32 -10.29
C PRO A 165 -0.57 -7.64 -10.81
N ASN A 166 -1.50 -7.99 -9.91
CA ASN A 166 -2.86 -8.35 -10.28
C ASN A 166 -3.66 -7.23 -10.97
N GLY A 167 -3.44 -5.99 -10.56
CA GLY A 167 -4.05 -4.84 -11.21
C GLY A 167 -3.38 -4.50 -12.54
N TYR A 168 -2.15 -4.94 -12.74
CA TYR A 168 -1.33 -4.50 -13.85
C TYR A 168 -1.60 -5.23 -15.15
N GLY A 169 -1.92 -6.51 -15.15
CA GLY A 169 -1.96 -7.31 -16.38
C GLY A 169 -0.61 -7.29 -17.13
N GLY A 170 -0.29 -8.34 -17.83
CA GLY A 170 0.91 -8.39 -18.67
C GLY A 170 2.21 -8.85 -17.99
N PHE A 171 2.34 -8.83 -16.69
CA PHE A 171 3.49 -9.42 -16.00
C PHE A 171 3.40 -10.94 -15.94
N HIS A 172 2.22 -11.45 -15.71
CA HIS A 172 1.98 -12.89 -15.64
C HIS A 172 1.21 -13.34 -16.87
N PRO A 173 1.51 -14.51 -17.48
CA PRO A 173 0.85 -15.00 -18.69
C PRO A 173 -0.67 -15.05 -18.60
N ASN A 174 -1.21 -15.31 -17.43
CA ASN A 174 -2.65 -15.40 -17.14
C ASN A 174 -3.24 -14.11 -16.60
N SER A 175 -2.45 -13.03 -16.51
CA SER A 175 -2.94 -11.76 -15.98
C SER A 175 -3.67 -10.96 -17.07
N LYS A 176 -4.54 -10.07 -16.63
CA LYS A 176 -5.32 -9.23 -17.53
C LYS A 176 -4.42 -8.21 -18.22
N PRO A 177 -4.51 -8.05 -19.54
CA PRO A 177 -3.63 -7.14 -20.27
C PRO A 177 -3.83 -5.69 -19.83
N ARG A 178 -2.75 -4.92 -19.86
CA ARG A 178 -2.72 -3.47 -19.68
C ARG A 178 -2.00 -2.81 -20.86
N SER A 179 -2.05 -1.48 -20.97
CA SER A 179 -1.25 -0.80 -21.98
C SER A 179 0.24 -0.94 -21.67
N VAL A 180 1.06 -1.03 -22.72
CA VAL A 180 2.54 -1.11 -22.58
C VAL A 180 3.09 0.15 -21.89
N GLU A 181 2.53 1.32 -22.21
CA GLU A 181 2.94 2.60 -21.62
C GLU A 181 2.66 2.65 -20.12
N LEU A 182 1.47 2.23 -19.70
CA LEU A 182 1.12 2.13 -18.30
C LEU A 182 2.01 1.13 -17.57
N ALA A 183 2.30 -0.01 -18.22
CA ALA A 183 3.21 -1.00 -17.68
C ALA A 183 4.58 -0.40 -17.36
N LYS A 184 5.22 0.22 -18.35
CA LYS A 184 6.52 0.87 -18.18
C LYS A 184 6.51 1.92 -17.12
N LYS A 185 5.50 2.80 -17.12
CA LYS A 185 5.35 3.86 -16.10
C LYS A 185 5.32 3.30 -14.70
N LEU A 186 4.55 2.25 -14.46
CA LEU A 186 4.41 1.66 -13.13
C LEU A 186 5.67 0.87 -12.72
N ASP A 187 6.33 0.20 -13.67
CA ASP A 187 7.59 -0.50 -13.45
C ASP A 187 8.71 0.49 -13.05
N GLU A 188 8.82 1.60 -13.77
CA GLU A 188 9.80 2.66 -13.49
C GLU A 188 9.56 3.37 -12.14
N LEU A 189 8.32 3.40 -11.67
CA LEU A 189 7.95 4.05 -10.41
C LEU A 189 8.03 3.11 -9.21
N SER A 190 7.90 1.81 -9.41
CA SER A 190 7.80 0.84 -8.32
C SER A 190 9.18 0.42 -7.82
N HIS A 191 9.39 0.50 -6.51
CA HIS A 191 10.60 0.02 -5.85
C HIS A 191 10.54 -1.50 -5.59
N ALA A 192 9.33 -2.04 -5.48
CA ALA A 192 9.05 -3.46 -5.29
C ALA A 192 7.63 -3.80 -5.73
N MET A 193 7.25 -5.07 -5.65
CA MET A 193 5.90 -5.54 -5.99
C MET A 193 5.34 -6.44 -4.90
N PHE A 194 4.06 -6.27 -4.57
CA PHE A 194 3.30 -7.24 -3.82
C PHE A 194 2.74 -8.27 -4.78
N GLY A 195 3.17 -9.52 -4.65
CA GLY A 195 2.70 -10.63 -5.48
C GLY A 195 2.03 -11.72 -4.66
N ARG A 196 1.12 -12.45 -5.27
CA ARG A 196 0.63 -13.73 -4.74
C ARG A 196 1.66 -14.82 -5.01
N LYS A 197 1.45 -16.00 -4.45
CA LYS A 197 2.34 -17.15 -4.62
C LYS A 197 2.61 -17.45 -6.10
N GLU A 198 1.57 -17.43 -6.92
CA GLU A 198 1.65 -17.71 -8.36
C GLU A 198 2.49 -16.65 -9.10
N ASP A 199 2.34 -15.38 -8.72
CA ASP A 199 3.14 -14.28 -9.29
C ASP A 199 4.60 -14.44 -8.89
N THR A 200 4.88 -14.79 -7.64
CA THR A 200 6.24 -15.04 -7.14
C THR A 200 6.89 -16.22 -7.85
N GLU A 201 6.17 -17.32 -8.03
CA GLU A 201 6.65 -18.48 -8.78
C GLU A 201 6.99 -18.12 -10.23
N PHE A 202 6.15 -17.31 -10.88
CA PHE A 202 6.42 -16.81 -12.23
C PHE A 202 7.70 -15.98 -12.28
N PHE A 203 7.83 -14.96 -11.43
CA PHE A 203 8.97 -14.06 -11.44
C PHE A 203 10.29 -14.77 -11.11
N LEU A 204 10.29 -15.71 -10.19
CA LEU A 204 11.51 -16.37 -9.74
C LEU A 204 11.89 -17.61 -10.57
N SER A 205 10.93 -18.30 -11.17
CA SER A 205 11.14 -19.61 -11.79
C SER A 205 11.18 -19.58 -13.33
N THR A 206 10.73 -18.51 -13.98
CA THR A 206 10.73 -18.40 -15.43
C THR A 206 11.73 -17.36 -15.94
N ASP A 207 12.28 -17.56 -17.16
CA ASP A 207 13.19 -16.59 -17.78
C ASP A 207 12.48 -15.27 -18.08
N ASN A 208 11.24 -15.34 -18.54
CA ASN A 208 10.42 -14.16 -18.80
C ASN A 208 10.10 -13.39 -17.51
N GLY A 209 9.83 -14.10 -16.41
CA GLY A 209 9.60 -13.48 -15.12
C GLY A 209 10.86 -12.77 -14.58
N ARG A 210 12.01 -13.45 -14.63
CA ARG A 210 13.28 -12.87 -14.20
C ARG A 210 13.72 -11.66 -15.01
N ALA A 211 13.39 -11.63 -16.29
CA ALA A 211 13.70 -10.48 -17.15
C ALA A 211 12.85 -9.23 -16.87
N GLN A 212 11.82 -9.35 -16.02
CA GLN A 212 10.94 -8.25 -15.61
C GLN A 212 11.25 -7.71 -14.19
N LEU A 213 12.14 -8.37 -13.48
CA LEU A 213 12.65 -7.91 -12.17
C LEU A 213 13.87 -7.00 -12.33
#